data_462997461f3a3d1288cb44e7b204e544
#
_entry.id   462997461f3a3d1288cb44e7b204e544
#
_cell.length_a   1.000
_cell.length_b   1.000
_cell.length_c   1.000
_cell.angle_alpha   90.00
_cell.angle_beta   90.00
_cell.angle_gamma   90.00
#
_symmetry.space_group_name_H-M   'P 1'
#
loop_
_entity.id
_entity.type
_entity.pdbx_description
1 polymer ?
#
loop_
_entity_poly.entity_id
_entity_poly.type
_entity_poly.pdbx_seq_one_letter_code
_entity_poly.pdbx_strand_id
1 'polypeptide(L)' 'MASGTMMQGDAVVFARPDLAEILGIWRHARGRVVGVHHAGDAPAIVDVTFQGHDTLERYLPDLFRPVP' A
#
# COMPACT_ATOMS: atom_id res chain seq x y z
N MET A 1 16.66 -10.35 7.34
CA MET A 1 16.42 -9.72 6.48
C MET A 1 15.32 -8.86 6.57
N ALA A 2 15.41 -7.82 6.37
CA ALA A 2 14.44 -6.90 6.60
C ALA A 2 13.35 -7.11 5.67
N SER A 3 12.24 -7.25 6.16
CA SER A 3 11.15 -7.24 5.34
C SER A 3 11.08 -5.97 4.71
N GLY A 4 10.78 -5.88 3.60
CA GLY A 4 10.75 -4.72 2.84
C GLY A 4 10.07 -3.57 3.51
N THR A 5 10.82 -2.56 3.76
CA THR A 5 10.26 -1.29 4.14
C THR A 5 9.75 -0.65 2.86
N MET A 6 8.48 -0.28 2.86
CA MET A 6 7.92 0.42 1.70
C MET A 6 8.44 1.83 1.64
N MET A 7 8.77 2.27 0.45
CA MET A 7 9.28 3.61 0.21
C MET A 7 8.41 4.29 -0.83
N GLN A 8 8.38 5.62 -0.76
CA GLN A 8 7.67 6.40 -1.76
C GLN A 8 8.19 6.05 -3.15
N GLY A 9 7.28 5.80 -4.07
CA GLY A 9 7.62 5.40 -5.43
C GLY A 9 7.54 3.92 -5.70
N ASP A 10 7.43 3.10 -4.65
CA ASP A 10 7.37 1.66 -4.83
C ASP A 10 6.05 1.24 -5.45
N ALA A 11 6.12 0.26 -6.35
CA ALA A 11 4.93 -0.37 -6.89
C ALA A 11 4.49 -1.49 -5.95
N VAL A 12 3.21 -1.57 -5.69
CA VAL A 12 2.67 -2.56 -4.75
C VAL A 12 1.40 -3.17 -5.29
N VAL A 13 1.03 -4.31 -4.73
CA VAL A 13 -0.27 -4.93 -4.95
C VAL A 13 -0.87 -5.22 -3.58
N PHE A 14 -2.18 -5.49 -3.55
CA PHE A 14 -2.79 -5.87 -2.30
C PHE A 14 -2.28 -7.24 -1.85
N ALA A 15 -1.91 -7.33 -0.60
CA ALA A 15 -1.57 -8.62 0.00
C ALA A 15 -2.84 -9.41 0.34
N ARG A 16 -3.97 -8.71 0.47
CA ARG A 16 -5.24 -9.32 0.82
C ARG A 16 -6.28 -9.02 -0.25
N PRO A 17 -6.62 -10.02 -1.06
CA PRO A 17 -7.60 -9.81 -2.15
C PRO A 17 -8.98 -9.37 -1.65
N ASP A 18 -9.37 -9.82 -0.47
CA ASP A 18 -10.66 -9.44 0.10
C ASP A 18 -10.76 -7.95 0.36
N LEU A 19 -9.66 -7.34 0.78
CA LEU A 19 -9.64 -5.91 1.02
C LEU A 19 -9.81 -5.15 -0.31
N ALA A 20 -9.12 -5.60 -1.35
CA ALA A 20 -9.25 -4.97 -2.66
C ALA A 20 -10.70 -5.00 -3.13
N GLU A 21 -11.36 -6.12 -2.92
CA GLU A 21 -12.74 -6.28 -3.34
C GLU A 21 -13.65 -5.31 -2.59
N ILE A 22 -13.46 -5.18 -1.29
CA ILE A 22 -14.25 -4.27 -0.48
C ILE A 22 -14.08 -2.84 -0.98
N LEU A 23 -12.88 -2.46 -1.39
CA LEU A 23 -12.59 -1.12 -1.85
C LEU A 23 -12.97 -0.89 -3.31
N GLY A 24 -13.42 -1.93 -4.00
CA GLY A 24 -13.76 -1.79 -5.40
C GLY A 24 -12.56 -1.70 -6.33
N ILE A 25 -11.42 -2.23 -5.90
CA ILE A 25 -10.20 -2.23 -6.68
C ILE A 25 -9.91 -3.65 -7.13
N TRP A 26 -9.52 -3.82 -8.39
CA TRP A 26 -9.15 -5.15 -8.88
C TRP A 26 -8.01 -5.70 -8.04
N ARG A 27 -8.14 -6.95 -7.59
CA ARG A 27 -7.18 -7.54 -6.64
C ARG A 27 -5.77 -7.65 -7.18
N HIS A 28 -5.59 -7.65 -8.50
CA HIS A 28 -4.27 -7.69 -9.11
C HIS A 28 -3.81 -6.33 -9.59
N ALA A 29 -4.54 -5.28 -9.27
CA ALA A 29 -4.14 -3.94 -9.68
C ALA A 29 -2.84 -3.55 -9.01
N ARG A 30 -2.02 -2.82 -9.74
CA ARG A 30 -0.77 -2.29 -9.20
C ARG A 30 -0.99 -0.87 -8.75
N GLY A 31 -0.57 -0.58 -7.53
CA GLY A 31 -0.59 0.76 -7.00
C GLY A 31 0.81 1.28 -6.82
N ARG A 32 0.89 2.51 -6.37
CA ARG A 32 2.17 3.15 -6.10
C ARG A 32 2.11 3.84 -4.76
N VAL A 33 3.15 3.67 -3.97
CA VAL A 33 3.27 4.36 -2.69
C VAL A 33 3.59 5.81 -2.98
N VAL A 34 2.72 6.71 -2.55
CA VAL A 34 2.92 8.15 -2.76
C VAL A 34 3.27 8.89 -1.49
N GLY A 35 3.20 8.23 -0.35
CA GLY A 35 3.61 8.82 0.91
C GLY A 35 3.87 7.76 1.95
N VAL A 36 4.83 8.02 2.83
CA VAL A 36 5.15 7.16 3.96
C VAL A 36 5.21 8.04 5.18
N HIS A 37 4.47 7.67 6.23
CA HIS A 37 4.40 8.49 7.43
C HIS A 37 4.93 7.69 8.62
N HIS A 38 5.74 8.33 9.42
CA HIS A 38 6.27 7.75 10.64
C HIS A 38 5.86 8.62 11.81
N ALA A 39 5.49 7.98 12.91
CA ALA A 39 5.08 8.71 14.10
C ALA A 39 5.72 8.05 15.31
N GLY A 40 6.85 8.55 15.73
CA GLY A 40 7.56 8.01 16.89
C GLY A 40 7.87 6.53 16.70
N ASP A 41 7.50 5.73 17.68
CA ASP A 41 7.73 4.29 17.62
C ASP A 41 6.60 3.54 16.95
N ALA A 42 5.57 4.22 16.52
CA ALA A 42 4.44 3.56 15.88
C ALA A 42 4.87 2.98 14.52
N PRO A 43 4.23 1.92 14.07
CA PRO A 43 4.49 1.41 12.73
C PRO A 43 4.22 2.49 11.69
N ALA A 44 4.99 2.46 10.62
CA ALA A 44 4.78 3.38 9.52
C ALA A 44 3.40 3.13 8.89
N ILE A 45 2.81 4.17 8.34
CA ILE A 45 1.61 4.05 7.53
C ILE A 45 1.91 4.62 6.15
N VAL A 46 1.18 4.16 5.17
CA VAL A 46 1.47 4.53 3.78
C VAL A 46 0.23 5.04 3.09
N ASP A 47 0.47 5.90 2.11
CA ASP A 47 -0.56 6.33 1.18
C ASP A 47 -0.26 5.66 -0.15
N VAL A 48 -1.26 5.04 -0.75
CA VAL A 48 -1.09 4.30 -1.99
C VAL A 48 -2.15 4.73 -2.97
N THR A 49 -1.75 4.99 -4.20
CA THR A 49 -2.67 5.37 -5.25
C THR A 49 -2.82 4.24 -6.25
N PHE A 50 -4.05 4.01 -6.68
CA PHE A 50 -4.35 3.07 -7.76
C PHE A 50 -5.05 3.84 -8.86
N GLN A 51 -4.73 3.51 -10.10
CA GLN A 51 -5.31 4.19 -11.25
C GLN A 51 -6.83 4.04 -11.23
N GLY A 52 -7.52 5.15 -11.40
CA GLY A 52 -8.97 5.12 -11.45
C GLY A 52 -9.64 5.08 -10.09
N HIS A 53 -8.88 5.29 -9.02
CA HIS A 53 -9.41 5.26 -7.67
C HIS A 53 -8.79 6.38 -6.85
N ASP A 54 -9.49 6.82 -5.82
CA ASP A 54 -8.94 7.82 -4.92
C ASP A 54 -7.75 7.22 -4.16
N THR A 55 -6.81 8.08 -3.79
CA THR A 55 -5.66 7.65 -3.03
C THR A 55 -6.10 7.08 -1.68
N LEU A 56 -5.57 5.91 -1.36
CA LEU A 56 -5.79 5.28 -0.05
C LEU A 56 -4.81 5.88 0.93
N GLU A 57 -5.32 6.61 1.91
CA GLU A 57 -4.48 7.34 2.84
C GLU A 57 -4.41 6.64 4.20
N ARG A 58 -3.21 6.60 4.75
CA ARG A 58 -2.96 6.11 6.11
C ARG A 58 -3.33 4.65 6.28
N TYR A 59 -2.86 3.83 5.35
CA TYR A 59 -3.08 2.39 5.42
C TYR A 59 -1.84 1.72 6.00
N LEU A 60 -2.04 0.56 6.63
CA LEU A 60 -0.91 -0.21 7.15
C LEU A 60 -0.14 -0.84 5.99
N PRO A 61 1.19 -0.80 6.04
CA PRO A 61 1.99 -1.38 4.96
C PRO A 61 1.74 -2.87 4.74
N ASP A 62 1.37 -3.58 5.81
CA ASP A 62 1.13 -5.02 5.72
C ASP A 62 -0.04 -5.38 4.83
N LEU A 63 -0.89 -4.43 4.48
CA LEU A 63 -2.01 -4.66 3.58
C LEU A 63 -1.57 -4.76 2.13
N PHE A 64 -0.33 -4.41 1.87
CA PHE A 64 0.24 -4.41 0.53
C PHE A 64 1.54 -5.20 0.52
N ARG A 65 1.98 -5.55 -0.67
CA ARG A 65 3.30 -6.15 -0.81
C ARG A 65 3.95 -5.60 -2.08
N PRO A 66 5.29 -5.51 -2.08
CA PRO A 66 6.00 -4.96 -3.25
C PRO A 66 5.79 -5.82 -4.47
N VAL A 67 5.76 -5.17 -5.62
CA VAL A 67 5.78 -5.87 -6.91
C VAL A 67 7.24 -6.12 -7.23
N PRO A 68 7.61 -7.36 -7.55
CA PRO A 68 9.00 -7.67 -7.91
C PRO A 68 9.45 -6.97 -9.18
#